data_d3295f3a5c8fb4974dfa436a92d3b9b5
#
_entry.id   d3295f3a5c8fb4974dfa436a92d3b9b5
#
_cell.length_a   1.000
_cell.length_b   1.000
_cell.length_c   1.000
_cell.angle_alpha   90.00
_cell.angle_beta   90.00
_cell.angle_gamma   90.00
#
_symmetry.space_group_name_H-M   'P 1'
#
loop_
_entity.id
_entity.type
_entity.pdbx_description
1 polymer ?
#
loop_
_entity_poly.entity_id
_entity_poly.type
_entity_poly.pdbx_seq_one_letter_code
_entity_poly.pdbx_strand_id
1 'polypeptide(L)'
;MELELCLGYSREELDEAFRAVYDHPMEDVLDLFAQERLLLCPSELLDDYTGQVTMEHGYTGELYYSYFPYRFGELLLATTPHGLCFSSFTLGNREEARNHLMGGHPHVAHFHEETHPILEQAMRYLAKPTTEPLPPLHLIGTLFQRSVWQTMLLIPRGGCISYQRIGQALGLPQATQAIGTAVGANPLAPFIPCHRVLPKEHTIGFYHWGTGLKAALLAPELL
;
A
#
# COMPACT_ATOMS: atom_id res chain seq x y z
N MET A 1 -22.62 -9.93 3.23
CA MET A 1 -23.27 -10.08 1.90
C MET A 1 -22.44 -9.51 0.74
N GLU A 2 -21.78 -8.34 0.85
CA GLU A 2 -20.93 -7.83 -0.24
C GLU A 2 -19.54 -8.49 -0.34
N LEU A 3 -18.91 -8.85 0.77
CA LEU A 3 -17.61 -9.55 0.78
C LEU A 3 -17.70 -10.98 0.22
N GLU A 4 -18.78 -11.68 0.53
CA GLU A 4 -19.07 -13.04 0.03
C GLU A 4 -19.19 -13.06 -1.50
N LEU A 5 -19.89 -12.07 -2.07
CA LEU A 5 -20.08 -11.91 -3.52
C LEU A 5 -18.79 -11.53 -4.27
N CYS A 6 -17.91 -10.74 -3.63
CA CYS A 6 -16.68 -10.26 -4.27
C CYS A 6 -15.54 -11.28 -4.26
N LEU A 7 -15.51 -12.20 -3.28
CA LEU A 7 -14.40 -13.14 -3.07
C LEU A 7 -14.72 -14.57 -3.50
N GLY A 8 -16.00 -14.89 -3.75
CA GLY A 8 -16.43 -16.24 -4.09
C GLY A 8 -16.34 -17.25 -2.93
N TYR A 9 -16.13 -16.78 -1.71
CA TYR A 9 -16.13 -17.57 -0.48
C TYR A 9 -17.39 -17.32 0.33
N SER A 10 -17.88 -18.34 1.02
CA SER A 10 -18.97 -18.19 1.98
C SER A 10 -18.51 -17.37 3.20
N ARG A 11 -19.48 -16.80 3.93
CA ARG A 11 -19.20 -16.06 5.17
C ARG A 11 -18.48 -16.95 6.20
N GLU A 12 -18.84 -18.23 6.26
CA GLU A 12 -18.23 -19.19 7.18
C GLU A 12 -16.76 -19.46 6.82
N GLU A 13 -16.44 -19.62 5.53
CA GLU A 13 -15.06 -19.81 5.06
C GLU A 13 -14.21 -18.56 5.31
N LEU A 14 -14.75 -17.36 5.13
CA LEU A 14 -14.06 -16.10 5.44
C LEU A 14 -13.84 -15.95 6.95
N ASP A 15 -14.85 -16.28 7.77
CA ASP A 15 -14.76 -16.18 9.23
C ASP A 15 -13.75 -17.19 9.80
N GLU A 16 -13.73 -18.41 9.27
CA GLU A 16 -12.76 -19.45 9.63
C GLU A 16 -11.32 -19.02 9.25
N ALA A 17 -11.13 -18.46 8.06
CA ALA A 17 -9.84 -17.94 7.61
C ALA A 17 -9.37 -16.75 8.47
N PHE A 18 -10.27 -15.84 8.84
CA PHE A 18 -9.95 -14.72 9.72
C PHE A 18 -9.60 -15.18 11.14
N ARG A 19 -10.35 -16.15 11.71
CA ARG A 19 -10.01 -16.76 13.02
C ARG A 19 -8.68 -17.49 13.00
N ALA A 20 -8.38 -18.23 11.94
CA ALA A 20 -7.13 -18.97 11.81
C ALA A 20 -5.89 -18.07 11.73
N VAL A 21 -6.02 -16.87 11.14
CA VAL A 21 -4.90 -15.94 10.92
C VAL A 21 -4.81 -14.88 12.04
N TYR A 22 -5.94 -14.44 12.59
CA TYR A 22 -6.01 -13.27 13.48
C TYR A 22 -6.60 -13.57 14.87
N ASP A 23 -7.07 -14.79 15.12
CA ASP A 23 -7.79 -15.20 16.34
C ASP A 23 -9.10 -14.41 16.60
N HIS A 24 -9.60 -13.72 15.57
CA HIS A 24 -10.82 -12.91 15.60
C HIS A 24 -11.73 -13.20 14.43
N PRO A 25 -13.08 -13.18 14.61
CA PRO A 25 -14.02 -13.32 13.51
C PRO A 25 -13.94 -12.11 12.56
N MET A 26 -14.27 -12.33 11.30
CA MET A 26 -14.30 -11.27 10.28
C MET A 26 -15.19 -10.08 10.70
N GLU A 27 -16.27 -10.35 11.44
CA GLU A 27 -17.24 -9.33 11.90
C GLU A 27 -16.60 -8.34 12.87
N ASP A 28 -15.75 -8.80 13.81
CA ASP A 28 -15.02 -7.92 14.73
C ASP A 28 -14.08 -6.98 13.97
N VAL A 29 -13.45 -7.48 12.90
CA VAL A 29 -12.61 -6.67 12.02
C VAL A 29 -13.43 -5.64 11.24
N LEU A 30 -14.60 -6.03 10.73
CA LEU A 30 -15.50 -5.12 10.02
C LEU A 30 -16.12 -4.05 10.96
N ASP A 31 -16.42 -4.41 12.20
CA ASP A 31 -16.91 -3.45 13.20
C ASP A 31 -15.84 -2.42 13.59
N LEU A 32 -14.57 -2.79 13.59
CA LEU A 32 -13.47 -1.84 13.77
C LEU A 32 -13.37 -0.83 12.60
N PHE A 33 -13.72 -1.23 11.38
CA PHE A 33 -13.85 -0.31 10.25
C PHE A 33 -15.04 0.65 10.39
N ALA A 34 -16.15 0.18 10.97
CA ALA A 34 -17.35 0.99 11.19
C ALA A 34 -17.16 2.03 12.31
N GLN A 35 -16.26 1.77 13.27
CA GLN A 35 -15.91 2.73 14.31
C GLN A 35 -14.92 3.74 13.74
N GLU A 36 -15.38 4.90 13.28
CA GLU A 36 -14.59 6.01 12.75
C GLU A 36 -13.36 6.36 13.60
N ARG A 37 -12.29 5.59 13.52
CA ARG A 37 -10.96 6.00 14.01
C ARG A 37 -10.24 6.80 12.91
N LEU A 38 -10.88 7.88 12.48
CA LEU A 38 -10.27 8.90 11.64
C LEU A 38 -9.25 9.68 12.48
N LEU A 39 -8.03 9.18 12.52
CA LEU A 39 -6.93 9.99 13.02
C LEU A 39 -6.66 11.09 12.00
N LEU A 40 -6.89 12.34 12.43
CA LEU A 40 -6.38 13.52 11.76
C LEU A 40 -4.86 13.37 11.75
N CYS A 41 -4.26 13.27 10.57
CA CYS A 41 -2.80 13.40 10.48
C CYS A 41 -2.45 14.86 10.77
N PRO A 42 -1.74 15.16 11.86
CA PRO A 42 -1.18 16.48 12.07
C PRO A 42 -0.15 16.78 10.97
N SER A 43 -0.10 18.03 10.52
CA SER A 43 0.92 18.50 9.56
C SER A 43 2.36 18.29 10.05
N GLU A 44 2.55 18.13 11.34
CA GLU A 44 3.82 17.92 12.04
C GLU A 44 4.49 16.56 11.74
N LEU A 45 3.72 15.54 11.29
CA LEU A 45 4.29 14.24 10.86
C LEU A 45 4.92 14.28 9.47
N LEU A 46 4.71 15.35 8.69
CA LEU A 46 5.29 15.53 7.35
C LEU A 46 6.82 15.68 7.40
N ASP A 47 7.36 16.26 8.46
CA ASP A 47 8.79 16.60 8.57
C ASP A 47 9.67 15.38 8.79
N ASP A 48 9.18 14.32 9.45
CA ASP A 48 9.96 13.10 9.72
C ASP A 48 10.20 12.23 8.48
N TYR A 49 9.38 12.36 7.43
CA TYR A 49 9.51 11.58 6.19
C TYR A 49 10.28 12.27 5.07
N THR A 50 10.50 13.57 5.14
CA THR A 50 11.08 14.36 4.05
C THR A 50 12.54 14.01 3.74
N GLY A 51 13.29 13.52 4.70
CA GLY A 51 14.70 13.13 4.53
C GLY A 51 14.92 11.79 3.84
N GLN A 52 13.89 10.95 3.70
CA GLN A 52 14.00 9.58 3.18
C GLN A 52 13.24 9.35 1.86
N VAL A 53 12.66 10.38 1.27
CA VAL A 53 11.85 10.28 0.05
C VAL A 53 12.46 11.09 -1.07
N THR A 54 12.96 10.40 -2.11
CA THR A 54 13.34 11.01 -3.38
C THR A 54 12.13 11.05 -4.31
N MET A 55 11.95 12.14 -5.07
CA MET A 55 10.79 12.34 -5.92
C MET A 55 11.21 12.79 -7.32
N GLU A 56 10.76 12.03 -8.33
CA GLU A 56 11.02 12.34 -9.74
C GLU A 56 9.77 12.16 -10.60
N HIS A 57 9.67 12.87 -11.71
CA HIS A 57 8.60 12.70 -12.69
C HIS A 57 8.82 11.43 -13.53
N GLY A 58 10.05 11.13 -13.87
CA GLY A 58 10.48 9.93 -14.59
C GLY A 58 11.91 9.57 -14.22
N TYR A 59 12.27 8.31 -14.41
CA TYR A 59 13.60 7.78 -14.08
C TYR A 59 14.17 6.99 -15.26
N THR A 60 15.44 7.22 -15.58
CA THR A 60 16.11 6.63 -16.76
C THR A 60 17.31 5.75 -16.42
N GLY A 61 17.65 5.61 -15.13
CA GLY A 61 18.80 4.83 -14.67
C GLY A 61 18.54 3.33 -14.61
N GLU A 62 19.27 2.67 -13.73
CA GLU A 62 19.19 1.22 -13.50
C GLU A 62 18.21 0.91 -12.38
N LEU A 63 17.52 -0.23 -12.48
CA LEU A 63 16.56 -0.70 -11.50
C LEU A 63 16.86 -2.15 -11.15
N TYR A 64 16.90 -2.45 -9.84
CA TYR A 64 17.13 -3.77 -9.27
C TYR A 64 15.86 -4.32 -8.69
N TYR A 65 15.50 -5.58 -8.99
CA TYR A 65 14.29 -6.18 -8.47
C TYR A 65 14.51 -7.64 -8.07
N SER A 66 13.73 -8.09 -7.11
CA SER A 66 13.73 -9.49 -6.68
C SER A 66 12.37 -9.87 -6.08
N TYR A 67 12.14 -11.17 -5.94
CA TYR A 67 10.92 -11.74 -5.37
C TYR A 67 11.19 -12.23 -3.95
N PHE A 68 10.27 -11.91 -3.04
CA PHE A 68 10.41 -12.24 -1.62
C PHE A 68 9.15 -12.93 -1.10
N PRO A 69 9.30 -14.02 -0.32
CA PRO A 69 8.16 -14.61 0.37
C PRO A 69 7.60 -13.60 1.38
N TYR A 70 6.29 -13.52 1.45
CA TYR A 70 5.57 -12.66 2.39
C TYR A 70 4.36 -13.40 2.95
N ARG A 71 3.89 -13.02 4.14
CA ARG A 71 2.78 -13.71 4.83
C ARG A 71 1.49 -13.86 4.01
N PHE A 72 1.29 -13.05 2.99
CA PHE A 72 0.15 -13.13 2.07
C PHE A 72 0.58 -13.57 0.66
N GLY A 73 1.57 -14.46 0.56
CA GLY A 73 2.08 -14.97 -0.70
C GLY A 73 3.49 -14.49 -1.02
N GLU A 74 3.68 -13.79 -2.14
CA GLU A 74 4.97 -13.33 -2.61
C GLU A 74 4.88 -11.88 -3.06
N LEU A 75 5.92 -11.09 -2.78
CA LEU A 75 6.10 -9.72 -3.25
C LEU A 75 7.21 -9.64 -4.29
N LEU A 76 6.97 -8.93 -5.38
CA LEU A 76 7.98 -8.35 -6.22
C LEU A 76 8.33 -6.97 -5.67
N LEU A 77 9.58 -6.76 -5.29
CA LEU A 77 10.11 -5.48 -4.86
C LEU A 77 11.14 -4.96 -5.86
N ALA A 78 11.13 -3.65 -6.12
CA ALA A 78 12.16 -3.04 -6.96
C ALA A 78 12.66 -1.71 -6.37
N THR A 79 13.95 -1.45 -6.59
CA THR A 79 14.65 -0.26 -6.10
C THR A 79 15.52 0.37 -7.18
N THR A 80 15.68 1.67 -7.10
CA THR A 80 16.75 2.41 -7.73
C THR A 80 17.88 2.63 -6.71
N PRO A 81 19.03 3.20 -7.06
CA PRO A 81 20.03 3.64 -6.09
C PRO A 81 19.50 4.69 -5.07
N HIS A 82 18.38 5.35 -5.37
CA HIS A 82 17.78 6.40 -4.53
C HIS A 82 16.75 5.88 -3.52
N GLY A 83 16.24 4.66 -3.71
CA GLY A 83 15.24 4.09 -2.80
C GLY A 83 14.31 3.09 -3.47
N LEU A 84 13.49 2.45 -2.65
CA LEU A 84 12.43 1.53 -3.06
C LEU A 84 11.43 2.29 -3.95
N CYS A 85 11.19 1.80 -5.17
CA CYS A 85 10.36 2.49 -6.16
C CYS A 85 9.15 1.69 -6.62
N PHE A 86 9.14 0.36 -6.36
CA PHE A 86 8.02 -0.50 -6.75
C PHE A 86 7.84 -1.66 -5.77
N SER A 87 6.60 -2.03 -5.53
CA SER A 87 6.19 -3.21 -4.76
C SER A 87 4.84 -3.71 -5.24
N SER A 88 4.74 -4.99 -5.54
CA SER A 88 3.50 -5.63 -6.00
C SER A 88 3.37 -7.04 -5.43
N PHE A 89 2.15 -7.42 -5.03
CA PHE A 89 1.82 -8.82 -4.74
C PHE A 89 1.74 -9.58 -6.05
N THR A 90 2.42 -10.73 -6.15
CA THR A 90 2.43 -11.53 -7.37
C THR A 90 1.16 -12.34 -7.56
N LEU A 91 0.45 -12.68 -6.48
CA LEU A 91 -0.72 -13.56 -6.46
C LEU A 91 -0.50 -14.85 -7.27
N GLY A 92 0.74 -15.36 -7.28
CA GLY A 92 1.14 -16.54 -8.06
C GLY A 92 1.48 -16.25 -9.51
N ASN A 93 1.39 -15.02 -9.99
CA ASN A 93 1.73 -14.62 -11.36
C ASN A 93 2.89 -13.62 -11.40
N ARG A 94 4.11 -14.14 -11.35
CA ARG A 94 5.35 -13.33 -11.42
C ARG A 94 5.48 -12.55 -12.72
N GLU A 95 5.01 -13.10 -13.83
CA GLU A 95 5.11 -12.46 -15.15
C GLU A 95 4.26 -11.19 -15.21
N GLU A 96 3.03 -11.24 -14.72
CA GLU A 96 2.15 -10.09 -14.64
C GLU A 96 2.73 -9.00 -13.73
N ALA A 97 3.22 -9.36 -12.54
CA ALA A 97 3.86 -8.43 -11.62
C ALA A 97 5.10 -7.75 -12.26
N ARG A 98 5.92 -8.52 -12.99
CA ARG A 98 7.07 -8.00 -13.74
C ARG A 98 6.65 -7.07 -14.88
N ASN A 99 5.62 -7.44 -15.63
CA ASN A 99 5.10 -6.60 -16.71
C ASN A 99 4.54 -5.28 -16.16
N HIS A 100 3.91 -5.31 -14.99
CA HIS A 100 3.46 -4.10 -14.30
C HIS A 100 4.64 -3.22 -13.87
N LEU A 101 5.71 -3.80 -13.32
CA LEU A 101 6.95 -3.08 -13.00
C LEU A 101 7.53 -2.39 -14.24
N MET A 102 7.72 -3.13 -15.33
CA MET A 102 8.32 -2.60 -16.56
C MET A 102 7.44 -1.55 -17.23
N GLY A 103 6.13 -1.77 -17.25
CA GLY A 103 5.15 -0.82 -17.81
C GLY A 103 5.06 0.48 -17.00
N GLY A 104 5.24 0.42 -15.68
CA GLY A 104 5.31 1.58 -14.80
C GLY A 104 6.60 2.40 -14.93
N HIS A 105 7.66 1.82 -15.52
CA HIS A 105 8.99 2.43 -15.63
C HIS A 105 9.53 2.34 -17.07
N PRO A 106 8.83 2.89 -18.07
CA PRO A 106 9.14 2.70 -19.48
C PRO A 106 10.47 3.34 -19.94
N HIS A 107 11.05 4.21 -19.13
CA HIS A 107 12.29 4.93 -19.45
C HIS A 107 13.53 4.36 -18.72
N VAL A 108 13.37 3.32 -17.92
CA VAL A 108 14.48 2.64 -17.24
C VAL A 108 15.38 1.97 -18.28
N ALA A 109 16.68 2.22 -18.18
CA ALA A 109 17.65 1.71 -19.14
C ALA A 109 17.88 0.20 -19.00
N HIS A 110 18.01 -0.27 -17.76
CA HIS A 110 18.26 -1.68 -17.45
C HIS A 110 17.51 -2.14 -16.21
N PHE A 111 16.94 -3.35 -16.29
CA PHE A 111 16.32 -4.06 -15.18
C PHE A 111 17.20 -5.24 -14.79
N HIS A 112 17.66 -5.27 -13.53
CA HIS A 112 18.48 -6.34 -12.98
C HIS A 112 17.67 -7.19 -12.02
N GLU A 113 17.50 -8.48 -12.33
CA GLU A 113 16.86 -9.43 -11.42
C GLU A 113 17.89 -9.91 -10.39
N GLU A 114 18.14 -9.08 -9.40
CA GLU A 114 19.09 -9.37 -8.33
C GLU A 114 18.71 -8.65 -7.04
N THR A 115 19.21 -9.17 -5.91
CA THR A 115 18.95 -8.60 -4.60
C THR A 115 19.78 -7.33 -4.40
N HIS A 116 19.20 -6.34 -3.73
CA HIS A 116 19.83 -5.08 -3.36
C HIS A 116 19.61 -4.79 -1.86
N PRO A 117 20.55 -4.17 -1.12
CA PRO A 117 20.41 -3.93 0.31
C PRO A 117 19.13 -3.20 0.73
N ILE A 118 18.64 -2.29 -0.10
CA ILE A 118 17.36 -1.59 0.12
C ILE A 118 16.17 -2.56 0.09
N LEU A 119 16.18 -3.58 -0.77
CA LEU A 119 15.13 -4.60 -0.83
C LEU A 119 15.12 -5.46 0.43
N GLU A 120 16.30 -5.82 0.95
CA GLU A 120 16.42 -6.54 2.22
C GLU A 120 15.94 -5.70 3.41
N GLN A 121 16.27 -4.40 3.42
CA GLN A 121 15.75 -3.45 4.42
C GLN A 121 14.22 -3.37 4.35
N ALA A 122 13.65 -3.31 3.14
CA ALA A 122 12.22 -3.29 2.93
C ALA A 122 11.54 -4.53 3.53
N MET A 123 12.12 -5.72 3.35
CA MET A 123 11.59 -6.95 3.95
C MET A 123 11.72 -6.98 5.47
N ARG A 124 12.83 -6.46 6.05
CA ARG A 124 12.95 -6.30 7.51
C ARG A 124 11.86 -5.38 8.07
N TYR A 125 11.63 -4.24 7.42
CA TYR A 125 10.54 -3.34 7.79
C TYR A 125 9.17 -4.03 7.77
N LEU A 126 8.84 -4.76 6.70
CA LEU A 126 7.55 -5.49 6.62
C LEU A 126 7.40 -6.57 7.69
N ALA A 127 8.51 -7.18 8.12
CA ALA A 127 8.50 -8.17 9.20
C ALA A 127 8.30 -7.54 10.59
N LYS A 128 8.81 -6.31 10.80
CA LYS A 128 8.79 -5.61 12.10
C LYS A 128 8.56 -4.11 11.94
N PRO A 129 7.39 -3.67 11.45
CA PRO A 129 7.15 -2.26 11.07
C PRO A 129 7.13 -1.28 12.25
N THR A 130 7.13 -1.76 13.48
CA THR A 130 7.18 -0.92 14.69
C THR A 130 8.60 -0.67 15.21
N THR A 131 9.59 -1.44 14.76
CA THR A 131 10.98 -1.38 15.26
C THR A 131 12.01 -1.14 14.16
N GLU A 132 11.73 -1.57 12.94
CA GLU A 132 12.60 -1.34 11.79
C GLU A 132 12.25 -0.03 11.09
N PRO A 133 13.24 0.76 10.65
CA PRO A 133 12.97 1.99 9.91
C PRO A 133 12.42 1.69 8.52
N LEU A 134 11.53 2.54 8.04
CA LEU A 134 11.09 2.51 6.65
C LEU A 134 12.32 2.65 5.73
N PRO A 135 12.45 1.82 4.68
CA PRO A 135 13.54 1.99 3.71
C PRO A 135 13.42 3.34 2.99
N PRO A 136 14.52 3.88 2.45
CA PRO A 136 14.44 5.04 1.56
C PRO A 136 13.46 4.75 0.43
N LEU A 137 12.59 5.71 0.11
CA LEU A 137 11.60 5.60 -0.96
C LEU A 137 11.99 6.49 -2.14
N HIS A 138 11.76 6.01 -3.35
CA HIS A 138 11.89 6.78 -4.57
C HIS A 138 10.54 6.83 -5.29
N LEU A 139 9.81 7.94 -5.15
CA LEU A 139 8.48 8.14 -5.71
C LEU A 139 8.58 8.69 -7.14
N ILE A 140 8.35 7.83 -8.12
CA ILE A 140 8.37 8.16 -9.54
C ILE A 140 6.93 8.31 -10.02
N GLY A 141 6.56 9.52 -10.44
CA GLY A 141 5.19 9.82 -10.88
C GLY A 141 4.92 11.31 -11.03
N THR A 142 3.69 11.66 -11.40
CA THR A 142 3.28 13.07 -11.51
C THR A 142 3.31 13.78 -10.16
N LEU A 143 3.41 15.10 -10.16
CA LEU A 143 3.36 15.89 -8.92
C LEU A 143 2.12 15.58 -8.09
N PHE A 144 0.95 15.48 -8.73
CA PHE A 144 -0.31 15.15 -8.05
C PHE A 144 -0.28 13.76 -7.40
N GLN A 145 0.17 12.73 -8.13
CA GLN A 145 0.31 11.37 -7.58
C GLN A 145 1.22 11.36 -6.36
N ARG A 146 2.40 11.97 -6.47
CA ARG A 146 3.38 12.05 -5.38
C ARG A 146 2.82 12.75 -4.15
N SER A 147 2.06 13.85 -4.32
CA SER A 147 1.41 14.55 -3.20
C SER A 147 0.37 13.66 -2.50
N VAL A 148 -0.42 12.89 -3.25
CA VAL A 148 -1.37 11.92 -2.70
C VAL A 148 -0.62 10.81 -1.95
N TRP A 149 0.44 10.25 -2.53
CA TRP A 149 1.22 9.19 -1.90
C TRP A 149 1.93 9.65 -0.62
N GLN A 150 2.48 10.86 -0.60
CA GLN A 150 3.04 11.46 0.60
C GLN A 150 1.98 11.62 1.70
N THR A 151 0.78 12.10 1.34
CA THR A 151 -0.32 12.21 2.30
C THR A 151 -0.69 10.83 2.87
N MET A 152 -0.67 9.78 2.06
CA MET A 152 -0.93 8.42 2.56
C MET A 152 0.15 7.91 3.53
N LEU A 153 1.42 8.28 3.34
CA LEU A 153 2.50 7.92 4.28
C LEU A 153 2.27 8.45 5.70
N LEU A 154 1.47 9.52 5.84
CA LEU A 154 1.12 10.09 7.14
C LEU A 154 0.01 9.33 7.87
N ILE A 155 -0.66 8.38 7.22
CA ILE A 155 -1.71 7.59 7.86
C ILE A 155 -1.04 6.60 8.80
N PRO A 156 -1.19 6.75 10.12
CA PRO A 156 -0.53 5.87 11.08
C PRO A 156 -1.06 4.45 10.99
N ARG A 157 -0.27 3.51 11.50
CA ARG A 157 -0.73 2.13 11.69
C ARG A 157 -1.95 2.12 12.64
N GLY A 158 -2.98 1.35 12.28
CA GLY A 158 -4.25 1.32 13.01
C GLY A 158 -5.18 2.52 12.73
N GLY A 159 -4.77 3.43 11.83
CA GLY A 159 -5.61 4.53 11.37
C GLY A 159 -6.14 4.30 9.96
N CYS A 160 -7.33 4.83 9.67
CA CYS A 160 -7.91 4.84 8.32
C CYS A 160 -8.39 6.25 7.99
N ILE A 161 -8.36 6.62 6.70
CA ILE A 161 -8.91 7.90 6.24
C ILE A 161 -9.75 7.70 4.95
N SER A 162 -10.66 8.63 4.69
CA SER A 162 -11.41 8.61 3.43
C SER A 162 -10.67 9.32 2.30
N TYR A 163 -11.01 8.97 1.04
CA TYR A 163 -10.51 9.70 -0.15
C TYR A 163 -10.81 11.20 -0.06
N GLN A 164 -11.99 11.58 0.45
CA GLN A 164 -12.38 12.97 0.65
C GLN A 164 -11.42 13.67 1.64
N ARG A 165 -10.98 12.97 2.69
CA ARG A 165 -10.07 13.54 3.69
C ARG A 165 -8.69 13.81 3.11
N ILE A 166 -8.17 12.95 2.24
CA ILE A 166 -6.94 13.23 1.48
C ILE A 166 -7.13 14.51 0.65
N GLY A 167 -8.28 14.66 -0.04
CA GLY A 167 -8.60 15.87 -0.79
C GLY A 167 -8.61 17.14 0.07
N GLN A 168 -9.19 17.08 1.24
CA GLN A 168 -9.19 18.20 2.20
C GLN A 168 -7.76 18.57 2.63
N ALA A 169 -6.94 17.57 2.96
CA ALA A 169 -5.54 17.77 3.36
C ALA A 169 -4.69 18.41 2.25
N LEU A 170 -4.99 18.10 0.99
CA LEU A 170 -4.32 18.68 -0.18
C LEU A 170 -4.92 20.01 -0.67
N GLY A 171 -5.97 20.53 0.01
CA GLY A 171 -6.68 21.73 -0.46
C GLY A 171 -7.54 21.51 -1.71
N LEU A 172 -7.86 20.25 -2.04
CA LEU A 172 -8.58 19.81 -3.24
C LEU A 172 -9.84 18.98 -2.90
N PRO A 173 -10.79 19.51 -2.09
CA PRO A 173 -11.90 18.74 -1.54
C PRO A 173 -12.86 18.16 -2.59
N GLN A 174 -12.86 18.71 -3.81
CA GLN A 174 -13.70 18.24 -4.92
C GLN A 174 -13.01 17.19 -5.83
N ALA A 175 -11.72 16.89 -5.60
CA ALA A 175 -10.93 16.01 -6.46
C ALA A 175 -11.00 14.52 -6.07
N THR A 176 -12.07 14.06 -5.39
CA THR A 176 -12.18 12.71 -4.84
C THR A 176 -11.92 11.60 -5.88
N GLN A 177 -12.43 11.76 -7.10
CA GLN A 177 -12.21 10.78 -8.18
C GLN A 177 -10.73 10.74 -8.60
N ALA A 178 -10.09 11.90 -8.81
CA ALA A 178 -8.67 11.98 -9.17
C ALA A 178 -7.78 11.42 -8.05
N ILE A 179 -8.14 11.67 -6.80
CA ILE A 179 -7.47 11.09 -5.63
C ILE A 179 -7.62 9.58 -5.63
N GLY A 180 -8.82 9.04 -5.87
CA GLY A 180 -9.03 7.60 -5.98
C GLY A 180 -8.15 6.96 -7.06
N THR A 181 -8.02 7.61 -8.23
CA THR A 181 -7.11 7.17 -9.29
C THR A 181 -5.64 7.19 -8.83
N ALA A 182 -5.19 8.25 -8.15
CA ALA A 182 -3.83 8.34 -7.64
C ALA A 182 -3.54 7.33 -6.52
N VAL A 183 -4.50 7.08 -5.62
CA VAL A 183 -4.42 6.02 -4.59
C VAL A 183 -4.30 4.64 -5.24
N GLY A 184 -5.11 4.38 -6.29
CA GLY A 184 -5.06 3.12 -7.04
C GLY A 184 -3.77 2.93 -7.84
N ALA A 185 -3.11 4.03 -8.24
CA ALA A 185 -1.81 4.03 -8.93
C ALA A 185 -0.61 3.96 -7.97
N ASN A 186 -0.82 3.68 -6.67
CA ASN A 186 0.25 3.54 -5.69
C ASN A 186 1.25 2.46 -6.12
N PRO A 187 2.53 2.80 -6.38
CA PRO A 187 3.53 1.83 -6.83
C PRO A 187 4.16 1.02 -5.68
N LEU A 188 3.87 1.35 -4.43
CA LEU A 188 4.61 0.87 -3.25
C LEU A 188 3.71 0.26 -2.15
N ALA A 189 2.69 -0.49 -2.52
CA ALA A 189 1.89 -1.23 -1.54
C ALA A 189 2.67 -2.43 -0.96
N PRO A 190 2.66 -2.69 0.37
CA PRO A 190 1.92 -1.98 1.41
C PRO A 190 2.73 -0.86 2.11
N PHE A 191 3.94 -0.51 1.65
CA PHE A 191 4.79 0.53 2.27
C PHE A 191 4.09 1.89 2.30
N ILE A 192 3.49 2.29 1.18
CA ILE A 192 2.53 3.41 1.14
C ILE A 192 1.14 2.80 1.39
N PRO A 193 0.51 3.11 2.52
CA PRO A 193 -0.62 2.33 3.02
C PRO A 193 -1.95 2.68 2.33
N CYS A 194 -2.08 2.42 1.02
CA CYS A 194 -3.34 2.61 0.29
C CYS A 194 -4.47 1.71 0.81
N HIS A 195 -4.15 0.61 1.49
CA HIS A 195 -5.12 -0.23 2.19
C HIS A 195 -5.82 0.51 3.35
N ARG A 196 -5.22 1.57 3.94
CA ARG A 196 -5.81 2.41 4.99
C ARG A 196 -6.73 3.51 4.43
N VAL A 197 -6.87 3.62 3.09
CA VAL A 197 -7.80 4.57 2.46
C VAL A 197 -9.11 3.86 2.17
N LEU A 198 -10.20 4.34 2.77
CA LEU A 198 -11.53 3.71 2.73
C LEU A 198 -12.56 4.64 2.08
N PRO A 199 -13.63 4.11 1.48
CA PRO A 199 -14.79 4.88 1.08
C PRO A 199 -15.49 5.53 2.30
N LYS A 200 -16.20 6.63 2.07
CA LYS A 200 -16.94 7.35 3.11
C LYS A 200 -18.07 6.51 3.72
N GLU A 201 -18.59 5.56 2.98
CA GLU A 201 -19.69 4.67 3.34
C GLU A 201 -19.27 3.55 4.32
N HIS A 202 -18.06 3.62 4.89
CA HIS A 202 -17.52 2.63 5.86
C HIS A 202 -17.45 1.19 5.32
N THR A 203 -17.37 1.03 3.99
CA THR A 203 -17.09 -0.25 3.35
C THR A 203 -15.58 -0.41 3.16
N ILE A 204 -15.10 -1.65 3.01
CA ILE A 204 -13.68 -1.89 2.75
C ILE A 204 -13.23 -1.28 1.41
N GLY A 205 -14.16 -1.14 0.45
CA GLY A 205 -13.90 -0.58 -0.86
C GLY A 205 -13.00 -1.45 -1.74
N PHE A 206 -12.78 -0.97 -2.96
CA PHE A 206 -11.92 -1.64 -3.94
C PHE A 206 -10.44 -1.65 -3.53
N TYR A 207 -9.72 -2.70 -3.91
CA TYR A 207 -8.28 -2.81 -3.79
C TYR A 207 -7.71 -3.53 -5.02
N HIS A 208 -6.55 -3.11 -5.50
CA HIS A 208 -5.96 -3.64 -6.75
C HIS A 208 -5.80 -5.17 -6.71
N TRP A 209 -5.36 -5.71 -5.59
CA TRP A 209 -5.16 -7.15 -5.36
C TRP A 209 -6.36 -7.84 -4.66
N GLY A 210 -7.53 -7.22 -4.69
CA GLY A 210 -8.76 -7.75 -4.09
C GLY A 210 -9.02 -7.28 -2.66
N THR A 211 -10.32 -7.21 -2.32
CA THR A 211 -10.78 -6.73 -1.00
C THR A 211 -10.35 -7.63 0.15
N GLY A 212 -10.20 -8.95 -0.09
CA GLY A 212 -9.70 -9.90 0.92
C GLY A 212 -8.28 -9.58 1.36
N LEU A 213 -7.37 -9.25 0.43
CA LEU A 213 -6.01 -8.86 0.79
C LEU A 213 -5.99 -7.50 1.52
N LYS A 214 -6.87 -6.57 1.14
CA LYS A 214 -7.03 -5.30 1.88
C LYS A 214 -7.43 -5.54 3.33
N ALA A 215 -8.44 -6.38 3.56
CA ALA A 215 -8.87 -6.77 4.90
C ALA A 215 -7.73 -7.44 5.69
N ALA A 216 -7.02 -8.37 5.04
CA ALA A 216 -5.89 -9.08 5.64
C ALA A 216 -4.73 -8.15 6.05
N LEU A 217 -4.49 -7.07 5.30
CA LEU A 217 -3.49 -6.06 5.65
C LEU A 217 -3.94 -5.18 6.83
N LEU A 218 -5.22 -4.83 6.89
CA LEU A 218 -5.79 -3.96 7.91
C LEU A 218 -5.99 -4.66 9.26
N ALA A 219 -6.47 -5.90 9.26
CA ALA A 219 -6.82 -6.62 10.47
C ALA A 219 -5.74 -6.59 11.57
N PRO A 220 -4.46 -6.91 11.31
CA PRO A 220 -3.41 -6.89 12.34
C PRO A 220 -2.98 -5.47 12.76
N GLU A 221 -3.50 -4.45 12.14
CA GLU A 221 -3.24 -3.06 12.49
C GLU A 221 -4.31 -2.48 13.42
N LEU A 222 -5.50 -3.05 13.38
CA LEU A 222 -6.68 -2.57 14.11
C LEU A 222 -6.93 -3.36 15.40
N LEU A 223 -6.43 -4.59 15.47
CA LEU A 223 -6.49 -5.49 16.61
C LEU A 223 -5.25 -5.35 17.49
#